data_1938c9bab00aab9c2717d3751f85dfc3
#
_entry.id   1938c9bab00aab9c2717d3751f85dfc3
#
_cell.length_a   1.000
_cell.length_b   1.000
_cell.length_c   1.000
_cell.angle_alpha   90.00
_cell.angle_beta   90.00
_cell.angle_gamma   90.00
#
_symmetry.space_group_name_H-M   'P 1'
#
loop_
_entity.id
_entity.type
_entity.pdbx_description
1 polymer ?
#
loop_
_entity_poly.entity_id
_entity_poly.type
_entity_poly.pdbx_seq_one_letter_code
_entity_poly.pdbx_strand_id
1 'polypeptide(L)'
;MAEEFSKDNLGSRAEEYLESIVSKNLEMCVEVLQQCENLLPLADELKVVSRCIDAIASKACSEQIASSFSRLEYSSSGRLHMSKQAKCDSDWWIEDISVLRVDLYERVITAMKCRGVRPESIGASLVNYAQRELTKKSSLWNPSGQTKVDFVTGSNGQEQIVVETIVSLLPVEKLAVPINFLFGLLRSAVMLDCSVGCRLDLERRIGSQLDIATLDDLLIPSFKHSADTLFDVDTVHRILVNFSQQDDSEEDMDDASVFESDSPRSPSQSALFKVSKLLDNYLAEIAPDANLKLSKFVVIADSLPSHARTIHDGLYRAIDIYLKAHQGLPDIDKKKLCKLIDFQKLSPEAGAHAAQNERLPLQCMVQVLYFEQLRLRNALSNSCGDEDYKPLHQSWRISSGALSAAMSPRDNYASLRRENRELKLELTRLRMRLNDLEKEHVCMRRDMQKSSSRKFMNSFSRKFSKMSIFGHSSSRGSSSPSKHSQRTDSKVIERTCTSAE
;
A
#
# COMPACT_ATOMS: atom_id res chain seq x y z
N MET A 1 -30.21 58.65 -6.00
CA MET A 1 -31.38 57.98 -5.37
C MET A 1 -31.94 56.81 -6.18
N ALA A 2 -32.28 56.96 -7.49
CA ALA A 2 -32.83 55.82 -8.24
C ALA A 2 -31.80 54.63 -8.45
N GLU A 3 -30.52 54.91 -8.57
CA GLU A 3 -29.48 53.88 -8.71
C GLU A 3 -29.16 53.13 -7.39
N GLU A 4 -29.22 53.81 -6.24
CA GLU A 4 -29.07 53.17 -4.93
C GLU A 4 -30.24 52.23 -4.59
N PHE A 5 -31.49 52.64 -4.90
CA PHE A 5 -32.65 51.78 -4.71
C PHE A 5 -32.65 50.53 -5.59
N SER A 6 -31.98 50.56 -6.75
CA SER A 6 -31.85 49.39 -7.63
C SER A 6 -30.80 48.40 -7.10
N LYS A 7 -29.71 48.85 -6.51
CA LYS A 7 -28.65 48.00 -5.94
C LYS A 7 -29.09 47.26 -4.68
N ASP A 8 -29.75 47.96 -3.77
CA ASP A 8 -30.26 47.33 -2.53
C ASP A 8 -31.36 46.29 -2.83
N ASN A 9 -32.19 46.51 -3.81
CA ASN A 9 -33.24 45.57 -4.21
C ASN A 9 -32.67 44.32 -4.87
N LEU A 10 -31.58 44.40 -5.62
CA LEU A 10 -30.93 43.25 -6.26
C LEU A 10 -30.16 42.40 -5.23
N GLY A 11 -29.41 43.04 -4.33
CA GLY A 11 -28.70 42.37 -3.24
C GLY A 11 -29.66 41.61 -2.32
N SER A 12 -30.72 42.28 -1.86
CA SER A 12 -31.74 41.67 -0.99
C SER A 12 -32.43 40.46 -1.66
N ARG A 13 -32.76 40.57 -2.96
CA ARG A 13 -33.37 39.46 -3.72
C ARG A 13 -32.38 38.30 -3.91
N ALA A 14 -31.11 38.58 -4.12
CA ALA A 14 -30.07 37.52 -4.20
C ALA A 14 -29.89 36.79 -2.87
N GLU A 15 -29.90 37.54 -1.76
CA GLU A 15 -29.85 36.95 -0.42
C GLU A 15 -31.07 36.06 -0.12
N GLU A 16 -32.27 36.56 -0.42
CA GLU A 16 -33.52 35.79 -0.28
C GLU A 16 -33.50 34.52 -1.14
N TYR A 17 -32.97 34.59 -2.36
CA TYR A 17 -32.81 33.43 -3.24
C TYR A 17 -31.82 32.42 -2.65
N LEU A 18 -30.66 32.86 -2.14
CA LEU A 18 -29.68 32.02 -1.48
C LEU A 18 -30.28 31.29 -0.26
N GLU A 19 -31.05 31.97 0.56
CA GLU A 19 -31.65 31.37 1.76
C GLU A 19 -32.86 30.48 1.46
N SER A 20 -33.73 30.90 0.53
CA SER A 20 -34.99 30.19 0.29
C SER A 20 -34.85 29.00 -0.66
N ILE A 21 -33.94 29.04 -1.61
CA ILE A 21 -33.81 28.06 -2.71
C ILE A 21 -32.48 27.33 -2.64
N VAL A 22 -31.35 28.06 -2.69
CA VAL A 22 -30.01 27.43 -2.77
C VAL A 22 -29.71 26.62 -1.52
N SER A 23 -29.90 27.19 -0.32
CA SER A 23 -29.61 26.50 0.95
C SER A 23 -30.47 25.24 1.19
N LYS A 24 -31.58 25.09 0.47
CA LYS A 24 -32.46 23.91 0.56
C LYS A 24 -32.07 22.79 -0.39
N ASN A 25 -31.23 23.07 -1.40
CA ASN A 25 -30.82 22.09 -2.38
C ASN A 25 -29.30 21.92 -2.37
N LEU A 26 -28.82 20.69 -2.11
CA LEU A 26 -27.37 20.39 -2.02
C LEU A 26 -26.68 20.61 -3.36
N GLU A 27 -27.26 20.12 -4.44
CA GLU A 27 -26.75 20.26 -5.80
C GLU A 27 -26.53 21.73 -6.17
N MET A 28 -27.50 22.57 -5.85
CA MET A 28 -27.38 24.03 -6.07
C MET A 28 -26.30 24.67 -5.17
N CYS A 29 -26.15 24.21 -3.93
CA CYS A 29 -25.06 24.68 -3.07
C CYS A 29 -23.68 24.33 -3.66
N VAL A 30 -23.50 23.11 -4.18
CA VAL A 30 -22.29 22.69 -4.83
C VAL A 30 -22.01 23.49 -6.10
N GLU A 31 -23.03 23.72 -6.93
CA GLU A 31 -22.92 24.53 -8.14
C GLU A 31 -22.50 25.96 -7.81
N VAL A 32 -23.13 26.58 -6.80
CA VAL A 32 -22.75 27.93 -6.33
C VAL A 32 -21.30 27.94 -5.82
N LEU A 33 -20.85 26.92 -5.07
CA LEU A 33 -19.47 26.83 -4.62
C LEU A 33 -18.49 26.75 -5.79
N GLN A 34 -18.81 25.99 -6.84
CA GLN A 34 -17.98 25.93 -8.05
C GLN A 34 -17.91 27.28 -8.77
N GLN A 35 -19.03 28.02 -8.86
CA GLN A 35 -19.04 29.37 -9.43
C GLN A 35 -18.21 30.36 -8.60
N CYS A 36 -18.17 30.16 -7.27
CA CYS A 36 -17.39 31.01 -6.36
C CYS A 36 -15.87 30.77 -6.44
N GLU A 37 -15.39 29.69 -7.05
CA GLU A 37 -13.95 29.36 -7.12
C GLU A 37 -13.09 30.50 -7.65
N ASN A 38 -13.59 31.21 -8.69
CA ASN A 38 -12.88 32.33 -9.30
C ASN A 38 -13.11 33.68 -8.60
N LEU A 39 -14.02 33.71 -7.64
CA LEU A 39 -14.44 34.91 -6.90
C LEU A 39 -14.10 34.80 -5.41
N LEU A 40 -13.20 33.87 -5.03
CA LEU A 40 -13.01 33.44 -3.65
C LEU A 40 -12.79 34.58 -2.65
N PRO A 41 -11.92 35.57 -2.79
CA PRO A 41 -11.81 36.55 -1.72
C PRO A 41 -13.15 37.26 -1.46
N LEU A 42 -13.84 37.68 -2.50
CA LEU A 42 -15.13 38.44 -2.42
C LEU A 42 -16.27 37.53 -1.96
N ALA A 43 -16.35 36.30 -2.47
CA ALA A 43 -17.40 35.35 -2.09
C ALA A 43 -17.31 34.94 -0.62
N ASP A 44 -16.11 34.89 -0.04
CA ASP A 44 -15.89 34.66 1.39
C ASP A 44 -16.29 35.91 2.23
N GLU A 45 -15.93 37.12 1.80
CA GLU A 45 -16.31 38.36 2.47
C GLU A 45 -17.83 38.51 2.55
N LEU A 46 -18.54 38.15 1.46
CA LEU A 46 -20.00 38.14 1.39
C LEU A 46 -20.64 36.95 2.12
N LYS A 47 -19.84 36.06 2.71
CA LYS A 47 -20.30 34.84 3.43
C LYS A 47 -21.14 33.89 2.58
N VAL A 48 -21.10 33.98 1.26
CA VAL A 48 -21.82 33.07 0.36
C VAL A 48 -21.27 31.66 0.50
N VAL A 49 -19.92 31.50 0.49
CA VAL A 49 -19.22 30.21 0.63
C VAL A 49 -19.54 29.55 1.96
N SER A 50 -19.45 30.27 3.08
CA SER A 50 -19.73 29.72 4.40
C SER A 50 -21.20 29.28 4.55
N ARG A 51 -22.17 30.04 4.03
CA ARG A 51 -23.60 29.66 4.04
C ARG A 51 -23.86 28.37 3.24
N CYS A 52 -23.26 28.21 2.05
CA CYS A 52 -23.42 27.02 1.24
C CYS A 52 -22.76 25.79 1.95
N ILE A 53 -21.56 25.95 2.54
CA ILE A 53 -20.89 24.90 3.30
C ILE A 53 -21.71 24.45 4.50
N ASP A 54 -22.27 25.42 5.26
CA ASP A 54 -23.14 25.17 6.40
C ASP A 54 -24.42 24.44 6.00
N ALA A 55 -25.03 24.82 4.88
CA ALA A 55 -26.22 24.18 4.34
C ALA A 55 -25.93 22.71 3.93
N ILE A 56 -24.83 22.47 3.23
CA ILE A 56 -24.39 21.12 2.83
C ILE A 56 -24.18 20.25 4.07
N ALA A 57 -23.38 20.72 5.03
CA ALA A 57 -23.06 19.97 6.23
C ALA A 57 -24.30 19.69 7.11
N SER A 58 -25.21 20.67 7.20
CA SER A 58 -26.48 20.54 7.93
C SER A 58 -27.40 19.49 7.30
N LYS A 59 -27.48 19.47 5.97
CA LYS A 59 -28.32 18.55 5.24
C LYS A 59 -27.77 17.11 5.34
N ALA A 60 -26.48 16.91 5.12
CA ALA A 60 -25.83 15.60 5.28
C ALA A 60 -26.04 15.02 6.70
N CYS A 61 -25.91 15.87 7.74
CA CYS A 61 -26.14 15.45 9.12
C CYS A 61 -27.62 15.10 9.39
N SER A 62 -28.57 15.91 8.94
CA SER A 62 -29.99 15.67 9.15
C SER A 62 -30.49 14.41 8.45
N GLU A 63 -30.01 14.10 7.26
CA GLU A 63 -30.37 12.90 6.53
C GLU A 63 -29.74 11.64 7.16
N GLN A 64 -28.51 11.76 7.68
CA GLN A 64 -27.90 10.69 8.46
C GLN A 64 -28.74 10.33 9.69
N ILE A 65 -29.23 11.33 10.41
CA ILE A 65 -30.11 11.15 11.57
C ILE A 65 -31.42 10.49 11.12
N ALA A 66 -32.07 11.00 10.09
CA ALA A 66 -33.32 10.44 9.56
C ALA A 66 -33.16 8.97 9.11
N SER A 67 -32.07 8.64 8.42
CA SER A 67 -31.77 7.26 8.00
C SER A 67 -31.47 6.33 9.18
N SER A 68 -30.88 6.86 10.26
CA SER A 68 -30.64 6.10 11.49
C SER A 68 -31.94 5.76 12.21
N PHE A 69 -32.89 6.67 12.25
CA PHE A 69 -34.21 6.40 12.82
C PHE A 69 -35.04 5.42 11.97
N SER A 70 -34.99 5.51 10.66
CA SER A 70 -35.72 4.57 9.77
C SER A 70 -35.20 3.13 9.83
N ARG A 71 -33.97 2.90 10.37
CA ARG A 71 -33.39 1.57 10.60
C ARG A 71 -33.83 0.92 11.90
N LEU A 72 -34.49 1.65 12.80
CA LEU A 72 -34.98 1.13 14.05
C LEU A 72 -36.33 0.51 13.83
N GLU A 73 -36.36 -0.82 13.66
CA GLU A 73 -37.60 -1.61 13.59
C GLU A 73 -38.01 -2.12 14.96
N TYR A 74 -39.27 -1.95 15.29
CA TYR A 74 -39.89 -2.52 16.49
C TYR A 74 -40.13 -4.01 16.25
N SER A 75 -39.43 -4.87 17.01
CA SER A 75 -39.78 -6.27 17.08
C SER A 75 -41.13 -6.44 17.80
N SER A 76 -41.88 -7.48 17.44
CA SER A 76 -43.12 -7.89 18.13
C SER A 76 -42.94 -8.16 19.62
N SER A 77 -41.71 -8.27 20.11
CA SER A 77 -41.35 -8.39 21.54
C SER A 77 -41.04 -7.05 22.23
N GLY A 78 -41.23 -5.90 21.58
CA GLY A 78 -41.02 -4.58 22.13
C GLY A 78 -39.55 -4.19 22.24
N ARG A 79 -38.61 -4.91 21.62
CA ARG A 79 -37.19 -4.57 21.56
C ARG A 79 -36.85 -3.93 20.21
N LEU A 80 -36.09 -2.84 20.25
CA LEU A 80 -35.52 -2.19 19.07
C LEU A 80 -34.38 -3.04 18.52
N HIS A 81 -34.48 -3.46 17.26
CA HIS A 81 -33.43 -4.16 16.54
C HIS A 81 -32.96 -3.33 15.34
N MET A 82 -31.66 -3.29 15.09
CA MET A 82 -31.13 -2.73 13.84
C MET A 82 -31.34 -3.74 12.70
N SER A 83 -32.08 -3.32 11.68
CA SER A 83 -32.24 -4.08 10.43
C SER A 83 -30.87 -4.23 9.73
N LYS A 84 -30.48 -5.47 9.40
CA LYS A 84 -29.23 -5.77 8.69
C LYS A 84 -29.27 -5.55 7.17
N GLN A 85 -30.44 -5.18 6.62
CA GLN A 85 -30.64 -5.04 5.19
C GLN A 85 -31.07 -3.63 4.81
N ALA A 86 -30.09 -2.80 4.50
CA ALA A 86 -30.20 -1.78 3.45
C ALA A 86 -28.80 -1.31 3.10
N LYS A 87 -28.38 -1.48 1.86
CA LYS A 87 -27.34 -0.62 1.27
C LYS A 87 -27.79 0.79 1.53
N CYS A 88 -26.96 1.55 2.23
CA CYS A 88 -27.33 2.90 2.63
C CYS A 88 -27.27 3.82 1.41
N ASP A 89 -28.43 4.19 0.87
CA ASP A 89 -28.57 5.36 -0.02
C ASP A 89 -28.33 6.67 0.74
N SER A 90 -27.86 6.61 2.00
CA SER A 90 -27.69 7.79 2.86
C SER A 90 -26.48 8.62 2.57
N ASP A 91 -25.58 8.16 1.72
CA ASP A 91 -24.31 8.85 1.40
C ASP A 91 -24.28 9.35 -0.06
N TRP A 92 -25.45 9.62 -0.62
CA TRP A 92 -25.65 10.15 -1.98
C TRP A 92 -24.88 11.46 -2.24
N TRP A 93 -24.69 12.27 -1.22
CA TRP A 93 -23.97 13.53 -1.26
C TRP A 93 -22.46 13.39 -1.60
N ILE A 94 -21.88 12.17 -1.45
CA ILE A 94 -20.45 11.91 -1.67
C ILE A 94 -20.03 12.24 -3.10
N GLU A 95 -20.84 11.84 -4.08
CA GLU A 95 -20.55 12.11 -5.49
C GLU A 95 -20.66 13.59 -5.81
N ASP A 96 -21.67 14.27 -5.26
CA ASP A 96 -21.93 15.67 -5.50
C ASP A 96 -20.80 16.57 -5.02
N ILE A 97 -20.31 16.37 -3.78
CA ILE A 97 -19.20 17.19 -3.25
C ILE A 97 -17.83 16.83 -3.85
N SER A 98 -17.71 15.66 -4.49
CA SER A 98 -16.44 15.21 -5.07
C SER A 98 -15.97 16.06 -6.25
N VAL A 99 -16.84 16.90 -6.83
CA VAL A 99 -16.51 17.80 -7.94
C VAL A 99 -15.83 19.10 -7.51
N LEU A 100 -15.86 19.39 -6.21
CA LEU A 100 -15.29 20.61 -5.64
C LEU A 100 -13.75 20.60 -5.70
N ARG A 101 -13.17 21.79 -5.80
CA ARG A 101 -11.73 21.99 -5.66
C ARG A 101 -11.29 21.65 -4.22
N VAL A 102 -10.04 21.20 -4.05
CA VAL A 102 -9.53 20.65 -2.80
C VAL A 102 -9.71 21.56 -1.58
N ASP A 103 -9.55 22.87 -1.73
CA ASP A 103 -9.72 23.85 -0.65
C ASP A 103 -11.19 24.00 -0.20
N LEU A 104 -12.14 23.99 -1.13
CA LEU A 104 -13.57 24.00 -0.80
C LEU A 104 -14.03 22.66 -0.25
N TYR A 105 -13.52 21.55 -0.82
CA TYR A 105 -13.78 20.20 -0.32
C TYR A 105 -13.32 20.04 1.13
N GLU A 106 -12.10 20.52 1.46
CA GLU A 106 -11.57 20.53 2.84
C GLU A 106 -12.50 21.24 3.81
N ARG A 107 -12.99 22.44 3.42
CA ARG A 107 -13.90 23.25 4.25
C ARG A 107 -15.24 22.54 4.47
N VAL A 108 -15.80 21.90 3.43
CA VAL A 108 -17.05 21.13 3.53
C VAL A 108 -16.88 19.94 4.47
N ILE A 109 -15.84 19.12 4.29
CA ILE A 109 -15.58 17.95 5.14
C ILE A 109 -15.32 18.36 6.60
N THR A 110 -14.59 19.47 6.81
CA THR A 110 -14.35 20.00 8.15
C THR A 110 -15.65 20.43 8.83
N ALA A 111 -16.54 21.13 8.11
CA ALA A 111 -17.84 21.50 8.63
C ALA A 111 -18.73 20.29 8.93
N MET A 112 -18.69 19.25 8.09
CA MET A 112 -19.40 17.99 8.32
C MET A 112 -18.90 17.25 9.58
N LYS A 113 -17.59 17.21 9.80
CA LYS A 113 -16.99 16.64 11.02
C LYS A 113 -17.46 17.41 12.26
N CYS A 114 -17.40 18.74 12.23
CA CYS A 114 -17.87 19.58 13.35
C CYS A 114 -19.36 19.37 13.69
N ARG A 115 -20.17 18.93 12.73
CA ARG A 115 -21.60 18.62 12.93
C ARG A 115 -21.89 17.18 13.30
N GLY A 116 -20.84 16.33 13.41
CA GLY A 116 -20.97 14.95 13.84
C GLY A 116 -21.45 13.99 12.74
N VAL A 117 -21.12 14.26 11.48
CA VAL A 117 -21.30 13.26 10.41
C VAL A 117 -20.42 12.05 10.69
N ARG A 118 -20.95 10.84 10.46
CA ARG A 118 -20.29 9.57 10.78
C ARG A 118 -18.89 9.47 10.15
N PRO A 119 -17.90 9.00 10.92
CA PRO A 119 -16.52 8.81 10.43
C PRO A 119 -16.43 7.92 9.19
N GLU A 120 -17.28 6.88 9.10
CA GLU A 120 -17.32 5.95 7.96
C GLU A 120 -17.79 6.64 6.68
N SER A 121 -18.80 7.51 6.79
CA SER A 121 -19.30 8.30 5.65
C SER A 121 -18.27 9.33 5.19
N ILE A 122 -17.58 9.99 6.13
CA ILE A 122 -16.45 10.86 5.82
C ILE A 122 -15.33 10.05 5.15
N GLY A 123 -14.99 8.88 5.68
CA GLY A 123 -13.99 7.98 5.09
C GLY A 123 -14.34 7.57 3.66
N ALA A 124 -15.59 7.20 3.41
CA ALA A 124 -16.08 6.83 2.07
C ALA A 124 -15.97 8.02 1.10
N SER A 125 -16.30 9.25 1.55
CA SER A 125 -16.15 10.47 0.76
C SER A 125 -14.68 10.73 0.40
N LEU A 126 -13.76 10.60 1.35
CA LEU A 126 -12.33 10.78 1.11
C LEU A 126 -11.77 9.76 0.11
N VAL A 127 -12.23 8.48 0.19
CA VAL A 127 -11.87 7.45 -0.78
C VAL A 127 -12.35 7.81 -2.18
N ASN A 128 -13.63 8.26 -2.33
CA ASN A 128 -14.19 8.66 -3.60
C ASN A 128 -13.44 9.86 -4.19
N TYR A 129 -13.20 10.88 -3.37
CA TYR A 129 -12.47 12.08 -3.78
C TYR A 129 -11.05 11.78 -4.24
N ALA A 130 -10.31 10.97 -3.47
CA ALA A 130 -8.97 10.55 -3.83
C ALA A 130 -8.95 9.75 -5.15
N GLN A 131 -9.87 8.80 -5.32
CA GLN A 131 -9.98 8.03 -6.56
C GLN A 131 -10.24 8.95 -7.75
N ARG A 132 -11.13 9.93 -7.60
CA ARG A 132 -11.43 10.87 -8.68
C ARG A 132 -10.25 11.77 -9.03
N GLU A 133 -9.60 12.38 -8.05
CA GLU A 133 -8.54 13.37 -8.30
C GLU A 133 -7.20 12.71 -8.67
N LEU A 134 -6.85 11.59 -8.06
CA LEU A 134 -5.59 10.90 -8.33
C LEU A 134 -5.65 10.01 -9.58
N THR A 135 -6.83 9.46 -9.94
CA THR A 135 -6.96 8.67 -11.17
C THR A 135 -7.05 9.51 -12.44
N LYS A 136 -7.62 10.71 -12.36
CA LYS A 136 -7.71 11.61 -13.53
C LYS A 136 -6.31 11.97 -14.08
N LYS A 137 -5.29 11.97 -13.24
CA LYS A 137 -3.96 12.50 -13.54
C LYS A 137 -2.84 11.47 -13.45
N SER A 138 -3.06 10.35 -12.79
CA SER A 138 -2.01 9.37 -12.51
C SER A 138 -2.34 7.99 -13.07
N SER A 139 -1.47 7.49 -13.97
CA SER A 139 -1.48 6.12 -14.49
C SER A 139 -1.23 5.04 -13.43
N LEU A 140 -0.94 5.41 -12.18
CA LEU A 140 -0.53 4.51 -11.10
C LEU A 140 -1.68 3.82 -10.38
N TRP A 141 -2.89 4.42 -10.39
CA TRP A 141 -4.09 3.84 -9.76
C TRP A 141 -4.89 2.95 -10.71
N ASN A 142 -4.55 2.94 -12.01
CA ASN A 142 -5.26 2.16 -13.01
C ASN A 142 -4.48 0.88 -13.35
N PRO A 143 -4.90 -0.32 -12.90
CA PRO A 143 -4.24 -1.59 -13.26
C PRO A 143 -4.42 -2.00 -14.71
N SER A 144 -5.25 -1.30 -15.49
CA SER A 144 -5.58 -1.64 -16.89
C SER A 144 -4.95 -0.69 -17.92
N GLY A 145 -3.71 -0.35 -17.77
CA GLY A 145 -2.70 0.09 -18.74
C GLY A 145 -3.07 0.68 -20.13
N GLN A 146 -4.12 1.48 -20.27
CA GLN A 146 -4.41 2.19 -21.52
C GLN A 146 -4.84 3.64 -21.23
N THR A 147 -3.88 4.54 -21.07
CA THR A 147 -4.14 5.98 -21.30
C THR A 147 -2.87 6.64 -21.79
N LYS A 148 -2.98 7.37 -22.90
CA LYS A 148 -1.98 8.29 -23.43
C LYS A 148 -1.73 9.37 -22.37
N VAL A 149 -0.51 9.47 -21.89
CA VAL A 149 -0.10 10.45 -20.90
C VAL A 149 0.25 11.74 -21.65
N ASP A 150 -0.65 12.69 -21.66
CA ASP A 150 -0.30 14.07 -21.98
C ASP A 150 0.35 14.69 -20.74
N PHE A 151 1.67 14.79 -20.79
CA PHE A 151 2.54 15.24 -19.71
C PHE A 151 2.46 16.77 -19.57
N VAL A 152 1.60 17.27 -18.68
CA VAL A 152 1.59 18.67 -18.26
C VAL A 152 2.49 18.81 -17.02
N THR A 153 3.66 19.40 -17.21
CA THR A 153 4.70 19.67 -16.20
C THR A 153 4.28 20.70 -15.14
N GLY A 154 3.12 20.57 -14.55
CA GLY A 154 2.63 21.46 -13.51
C GLY A 154 1.83 20.74 -12.42
N SER A 155 1.59 19.42 -12.58
CA SER A 155 0.59 18.72 -11.77
C SER A 155 1.12 18.13 -10.45
N ASN A 156 2.42 17.88 -10.30
CA ASN A 156 2.93 17.22 -9.08
C ASN A 156 2.66 18.00 -7.79
N GLY A 157 2.73 19.33 -7.83
CA GLY A 157 2.44 20.16 -6.66
C GLY A 157 0.97 20.14 -6.25
N GLN A 158 0.04 20.03 -7.22
CA GLN A 158 -1.39 19.92 -6.90
C GLN A 158 -1.75 18.54 -6.35
N GLU A 159 -1.18 17.48 -6.90
CA GLU A 159 -1.39 16.11 -6.40
C GLU A 159 -0.85 15.95 -4.97
N GLN A 160 0.31 16.54 -4.68
CA GLN A 160 0.87 16.59 -3.33
C GLN A 160 -0.08 17.29 -2.36
N ILE A 161 -0.61 18.46 -2.71
CA ILE A 161 -1.58 19.19 -1.87
C ILE A 161 -2.83 18.34 -1.63
N VAL A 162 -3.35 17.67 -2.66
CA VAL A 162 -4.53 16.80 -2.54
C VAL A 162 -4.26 15.66 -1.55
N VAL A 163 -3.12 14.97 -1.66
CA VAL A 163 -2.76 13.87 -0.74
C VAL A 163 -2.61 14.40 0.69
N GLU A 164 -1.89 15.50 0.90
CA GLU A 164 -1.68 16.09 2.23
C GLU A 164 -3.00 16.55 2.86
N THR A 165 -3.88 17.16 2.07
CA THR A 165 -5.23 17.57 2.53
C THR A 165 -6.08 16.35 2.90
N ILE A 166 -6.09 15.30 2.06
CA ILE A 166 -6.84 14.07 2.37
C ILE A 166 -6.35 13.47 3.68
N VAL A 167 -5.03 13.39 3.88
CA VAL A 167 -4.45 12.84 5.11
C VAL A 167 -4.84 13.65 6.34
N SER A 168 -4.83 14.99 6.26
CA SER A 168 -5.27 15.87 7.36
C SER A 168 -6.76 15.71 7.68
N LEU A 169 -7.55 15.31 6.69
CA LEU A 169 -8.99 15.08 6.83
C LEU A 169 -9.36 13.65 7.23
N LEU A 170 -8.43 12.71 7.36
CA LEU A 170 -8.76 11.35 7.78
C LEU A 170 -9.42 11.34 9.17
N PRO A 171 -10.48 10.54 9.37
CA PRO A 171 -11.07 10.31 10.69
C PRO A 171 -10.07 9.71 11.67
N VAL A 172 -10.23 9.98 12.96
CA VAL A 172 -9.37 9.40 14.02
C VAL A 172 -9.76 7.95 14.30
N GLU A 173 -11.03 7.64 14.10
CA GLU A 173 -11.61 6.33 14.40
C GLU A 173 -11.00 5.23 13.55
N LYS A 174 -10.64 4.12 14.21
CA LYS A 174 -10.14 2.92 13.53
C LYS A 174 -11.23 2.36 12.61
N LEU A 175 -10.83 1.83 11.47
CA LEU A 175 -11.71 1.20 10.48
C LEU A 175 -12.68 2.15 9.73
N ALA A 176 -12.69 3.45 10.03
CA ALA A 176 -13.46 4.42 9.25
C ALA A 176 -13.01 4.50 7.79
N VAL A 177 -11.77 4.11 7.53
CA VAL A 177 -11.17 4.07 6.20
C VAL A 177 -10.52 2.71 5.97
N PRO A 178 -10.69 2.08 4.78
CA PRO A 178 -10.09 0.80 4.47
C PRO A 178 -8.55 0.85 4.49
N ILE A 179 -7.91 -0.17 5.07
CA ILE A 179 -6.44 -0.20 5.21
C ILE A 179 -5.70 -0.17 3.88
N ASN A 180 -6.21 -0.83 2.85
CA ASN A 180 -5.63 -0.81 1.51
C ASN A 180 -5.61 0.60 0.90
N PHE A 181 -6.59 1.45 1.23
CA PHE A 181 -6.61 2.85 0.84
C PHE A 181 -5.51 3.65 1.56
N LEU A 182 -5.32 3.43 2.86
CA LEU A 182 -4.23 4.06 3.62
C LEU A 182 -2.85 3.71 3.05
N PHE A 183 -2.62 2.43 2.69
CA PHE A 183 -1.41 2.01 1.99
C PHE A 183 -1.28 2.65 0.60
N GLY A 184 -2.40 2.81 -0.11
CA GLY A 184 -2.44 3.54 -1.38
C GLY A 184 -2.01 5.00 -1.23
N LEU A 185 -2.54 5.70 -0.21
CA LEU A 185 -2.13 7.06 0.13
C LEU A 185 -0.65 7.15 0.53
N LEU A 186 -0.16 6.18 1.32
CA LEU A 186 1.25 6.14 1.73
C LEU A 186 2.18 5.97 0.53
N ARG A 187 1.85 5.08 -0.42
CA ARG A 187 2.61 4.95 -1.67
C ARG A 187 2.60 6.25 -2.48
N SER A 188 1.44 6.91 -2.59
CA SER A 188 1.33 8.20 -3.26
C SER A 188 2.12 9.30 -2.55
N ALA A 189 2.05 9.35 -1.21
CA ALA A 189 2.80 10.32 -0.41
C ALA A 189 4.32 10.16 -0.52
N VAL A 190 4.82 8.92 -0.65
CA VAL A 190 6.25 8.66 -0.90
C VAL A 190 6.64 9.07 -2.31
N MET A 191 5.81 8.78 -3.32
CA MET A 191 6.09 9.11 -4.72
C MET A 191 6.06 10.62 -5.01
N LEU A 192 5.14 11.33 -4.38
CA LEU A 192 4.95 12.78 -4.55
C LEU A 192 5.85 13.59 -3.62
N ASP A 193 6.67 12.93 -2.81
CA ASP A 193 7.53 13.54 -1.78
C ASP A 193 6.77 14.48 -0.84
N CYS A 194 5.61 14.02 -0.36
CA CYS A 194 4.81 14.74 0.63
C CYS A 194 5.60 14.96 1.93
N SER A 195 5.12 15.87 2.76
CA SER A 195 5.73 16.21 4.04
C SER A 195 5.98 14.97 4.93
N VAL A 196 7.02 15.03 5.73
CA VAL A 196 7.35 13.94 6.66
C VAL A 196 6.21 13.69 7.65
N GLY A 197 5.54 14.76 8.11
CA GLY A 197 4.39 14.67 9.00
C GLY A 197 3.24 13.87 8.39
N CYS A 198 2.91 14.10 7.12
CA CYS A 198 1.89 13.37 6.38
C CYS A 198 2.22 11.86 6.33
N ARG A 199 3.46 11.50 6.00
CA ARG A 199 3.90 10.10 5.93
C ARG A 199 3.87 9.41 7.29
N LEU A 200 4.34 10.07 8.35
CA LEU A 200 4.32 9.54 9.71
C LEU A 200 2.90 9.35 10.25
N ASP A 201 1.97 10.25 9.95
CA ASP A 201 0.57 10.09 10.34
C ASP A 201 -0.07 8.87 9.66
N LEU A 202 0.19 8.66 8.37
CA LEU A 202 -0.24 7.46 7.66
C LEU A 202 0.37 6.19 8.25
N GLU A 203 1.67 6.17 8.54
CA GLU A 203 2.35 5.02 9.16
C GLU A 203 1.76 4.67 10.53
N ARG A 204 1.41 5.69 11.34
CA ARG A 204 0.74 5.49 12.64
C ARG A 204 -0.65 4.91 12.47
N ARG A 205 -1.47 5.45 11.56
CA ARG A 205 -2.83 4.97 11.28
C ARG A 205 -2.84 3.55 10.74
N ILE A 206 -1.91 3.21 9.85
CA ILE A 206 -1.72 1.86 9.34
C ILE A 206 -1.30 0.93 10.49
N GLY A 207 -0.33 1.33 11.31
CA GLY A 207 0.10 0.57 12.48
C GLY A 207 -1.07 0.21 13.39
N SER A 208 -1.99 1.16 13.64
CA SER A 208 -3.13 0.94 14.54
C SER A 208 -4.13 -0.15 14.09
N GLN A 209 -4.11 -0.57 12.84
CA GLN A 209 -4.99 -1.59 12.27
C GLN A 209 -4.25 -2.61 11.40
N LEU A 210 -2.97 -2.85 11.70
CA LEU A 210 -2.08 -3.72 10.90
C LEU A 210 -2.54 -5.18 10.87
N ASP A 211 -3.31 -5.63 11.85
CA ASP A 211 -3.84 -6.99 11.97
C ASP A 211 -4.87 -7.37 10.88
N ILE A 212 -5.38 -6.39 10.14
CA ILE A 212 -6.28 -6.62 8.99
C ILE A 212 -5.58 -6.41 7.64
N ALA A 213 -4.29 -6.03 7.63
CA ALA A 213 -3.51 -5.83 6.41
C ALA A 213 -3.24 -7.15 5.68
N THR A 214 -3.06 -7.06 4.37
CA THR A 214 -2.64 -8.17 3.52
C THR A 214 -1.15 -8.08 3.18
N LEU A 215 -0.59 -9.18 2.68
CA LEU A 215 0.81 -9.20 2.23
C LEU A 215 1.07 -8.17 1.10
N ASP A 216 0.12 -8.04 0.17
CA ASP A 216 0.24 -7.12 -0.97
C ASP A 216 0.27 -5.64 -0.51
N ASP A 217 -0.34 -5.33 0.64
CA ASP A 217 -0.28 -3.99 1.24
C ASP A 217 1.12 -3.66 1.75
N LEU A 218 1.79 -4.60 2.44
CA LEU A 218 3.14 -4.41 2.99
C LEU A 218 4.23 -4.33 1.92
N LEU A 219 4.00 -4.85 0.73
CA LEU A 219 4.96 -4.80 -0.37
C LEU A 219 5.00 -3.39 -0.99
N ILE A 220 5.56 -2.44 -0.24
CA ILE A 220 5.73 -1.05 -0.64
C ILE A 220 6.97 -0.95 -1.54
N PRO A 221 6.85 -0.53 -2.81
CA PRO A 221 8.00 -0.39 -3.70
C PRO A 221 8.98 0.67 -3.18
N SER A 222 10.28 0.45 -3.36
CA SER A 222 11.27 1.48 -3.07
C SER A 222 11.33 2.48 -4.22
N PHE A 223 10.89 3.73 -3.97
CA PHE A 223 10.83 4.80 -4.96
C PHE A 223 12.11 5.65 -5.02
N LYS A 224 13.08 5.43 -4.14
CA LYS A 224 14.32 6.19 -4.11
C LYS A 224 15.22 5.77 -5.29
N HIS A 225 15.78 6.74 -5.99
CA HIS A 225 16.66 6.50 -7.15
C HIS A 225 17.93 5.69 -6.83
N SER A 226 18.38 5.73 -5.57
CA SER A 226 19.51 4.96 -5.05
C SER A 226 19.06 3.78 -4.18
N ALA A 227 17.82 3.30 -4.37
CA ALA A 227 17.33 2.21 -3.55
C ALA A 227 18.04 0.91 -3.94
N ASP A 228 18.80 0.37 -3.00
CA ASP A 228 19.48 -0.89 -3.16
C ASP A 228 18.51 -2.08 -3.16
N THR A 229 17.30 -1.92 -2.58
CA THR A 229 16.29 -2.97 -2.41
C THR A 229 15.03 -2.72 -3.23
N LEU A 230 14.32 -3.79 -3.64
CA LEU A 230 13.05 -3.72 -4.36
C LEU A 230 11.94 -3.06 -3.53
N PHE A 231 11.93 -3.32 -2.22
CA PHE A 231 10.90 -2.86 -1.29
C PHE A 231 11.46 -1.89 -0.25
N ASP A 232 10.61 -0.97 0.20
CA ASP A 232 10.93 -0.03 1.30
C ASP A 232 10.72 -0.72 2.66
N VAL A 233 11.76 -1.45 3.09
CA VAL A 233 11.79 -2.19 4.35
C VAL A 233 11.77 -1.23 5.56
N ASP A 234 12.32 -0.04 5.43
CA ASP A 234 12.41 0.93 6.52
C ASP A 234 11.01 1.48 6.89
N THR A 235 10.17 1.75 5.88
CA THR A 235 8.77 2.17 6.12
C THR A 235 7.97 1.06 6.80
N VAL A 236 8.12 -0.19 6.38
CA VAL A 236 7.45 -1.33 7.04
C VAL A 236 7.92 -1.48 8.49
N HIS A 237 9.21 -1.30 8.76
CA HIS A 237 9.73 -1.31 10.14
C HIS A 237 9.06 -0.23 11.01
N ARG A 238 8.94 1.01 10.53
CA ARG A 238 8.26 2.08 11.29
C ARG A 238 6.78 1.78 11.55
N ILE A 239 6.08 1.17 10.59
CA ILE A 239 4.70 0.71 10.77
C ILE A 239 4.61 -0.35 11.87
N LEU A 240 5.55 -1.31 11.90
CA LEU A 240 5.62 -2.35 12.95
C LEU A 240 5.92 -1.76 14.33
N VAL A 241 6.81 -0.76 14.41
CA VAL A 241 7.09 -0.03 15.65
C VAL A 241 5.83 0.67 16.14
N ASN A 242 5.09 1.37 15.24
CA ASN A 242 3.83 2.01 15.60
C ASN A 242 2.76 0.99 16.06
N PHE A 243 2.72 -0.21 15.46
CA PHE A 243 1.84 -1.29 15.90
C PHE A 243 2.18 -1.76 17.33
N SER A 244 3.47 -1.86 17.66
CA SER A 244 3.93 -2.32 18.97
C SER A 244 3.80 -1.25 20.07
N GLN A 245 3.81 0.04 19.68
CA GLN A 245 3.76 1.20 20.62
C GLN A 245 2.34 1.72 20.87
N GLN A 246 1.28 1.01 20.48
CA GLN A 246 -0.10 1.48 20.66
C GLN A 246 -0.54 1.66 22.13
N ASP A 247 0.31 1.34 23.08
CA ASP A 247 -0.03 1.29 24.50
C ASP A 247 0.17 2.61 25.29
N ASP A 248 0.88 3.62 24.75
CA ASP A 248 1.41 4.67 25.63
C ASP A 248 0.75 6.06 25.47
N SER A 249 -0.33 6.23 24.71
CA SER A 249 -0.77 7.58 24.34
C SER A 249 -2.22 7.99 24.66
N GLU A 250 -2.94 7.25 25.52
CA GLU A 250 -4.28 7.69 26.01
C GLU A 250 -4.37 7.74 27.54
N GLU A 251 -3.31 8.18 28.23
CA GLU A 251 -3.40 8.64 29.60
C GLU A 251 -3.27 10.16 29.61
N ASP A 252 -4.39 10.86 29.52
CA ASP A 252 -4.65 12.16 30.14
C ASP A 252 -6.06 12.64 29.76
N MET A 253 -7.06 12.17 30.49
CA MET A 253 -8.26 12.97 30.84
C MET A 253 -9.00 12.29 31.99
N ASP A 254 -9.03 13.02 33.11
CA ASP A 254 -9.82 12.80 34.31
C ASP A 254 -11.27 12.34 34.01
N ASP A 255 -11.71 11.21 34.55
CA ASP A 255 -12.83 11.26 35.50
C ASP A 255 -13.00 9.92 36.25
N ALA A 256 -13.20 10.06 37.55
CA ALA A 256 -13.39 8.99 38.47
C ALA A 256 -14.74 8.28 38.25
N SER A 257 -14.70 7.03 37.76
CA SER A 257 -15.72 6.06 38.07
C SER A 257 -15.12 4.66 38.11
N VAL A 258 -15.15 4.14 39.32
CA VAL A 258 -14.83 2.78 39.77
C VAL A 258 -15.66 1.79 38.93
N PHE A 259 -15.01 0.97 38.10
CA PHE A 259 -15.28 -0.46 37.94
C PHE A 259 -14.34 -1.08 36.89
N GLU A 260 -13.59 -2.09 37.36
CA GLU A 260 -12.83 -3.10 36.64
C GLU A 260 -11.63 -2.63 35.78
N SER A 261 -10.48 -2.87 36.38
CA SER A 261 -9.15 -2.83 35.80
C SER A 261 -9.07 -3.61 34.49
N ASP A 262 -9.03 -2.91 33.39
CA ASP A 262 -8.36 -3.41 32.21
C ASP A 262 -7.02 -2.67 32.08
N SER A 263 -5.96 -3.44 32.24
CA SER A 263 -4.57 -3.04 32.04
C SER A 263 -4.38 -2.38 30.67
N PRO A 264 -3.34 -1.54 30.47
CA PRO A 264 -3.03 -0.88 29.23
C PRO A 264 -3.08 -1.91 28.08
N ARG A 265 -3.82 -1.58 27.05
CA ARG A 265 -4.18 -2.53 25.98
C ARG A 265 -3.02 -2.70 25.02
N SER A 266 -2.09 -3.57 25.39
CA SER A 266 -1.21 -4.26 24.44
C SER A 266 -2.03 -4.79 23.28
N PRO A 267 -1.49 -4.79 22.05
CA PRO A 267 -2.17 -5.41 20.91
C PRO A 267 -2.70 -6.79 21.33
N SER A 268 -3.97 -7.04 21.08
CA SER A 268 -4.58 -8.30 21.51
C SER A 268 -3.74 -9.48 21.03
N GLN A 269 -3.68 -10.56 21.81
CA GLN A 269 -2.92 -11.76 21.42
C GLN A 269 -3.32 -12.27 20.03
N SER A 270 -4.58 -12.09 19.64
CA SER A 270 -5.09 -12.41 18.30
C SER A 270 -4.48 -11.50 17.23
N ALA A 271 -4.36 -10.19 17.48
CA ALA A 271 -3.74 -9.25 16.56
C ALA A 271 -2.24 -9.54 16.40
N LEU A 272 -1.52 -9.80 17.50
CA LEU A 272 -0.12 -10.20 17.48
C LEU A 272 0.11 -11.47 16.65
N PHE A 273 -0.75 -12.47 16.79
CA PHE A 273 -0.66 -13.71 16.02
C PHE A 273 -0.90 -13.47 14.52
N LYS A 274 -1.89 -12.65 14.15
CA LYS A 274 -2.15 -12.31 12.74
C LYS A 274 -0.99 -11.54 12.13
N VAL A 275 -0.48 -10.54 12.83
CA VAL A 275 0.66 -9.72 12.38
C VAL A 275 1.94 -10.53 12.29
N SER A 276 2.20 -11.45 13.24
CA SER A 276 3.39 -12.32 13.15
C SER A 276 3.36 -13.22 11.91
N LYS A 277 2.21 -13.80 11.59
CA LYS A 277 2.04 -14.60 10.36
C LYS A 277 2.16 -13.76 9.08
N LEU A 278 1.60 -12.55 9.10
CA LEU A 278 1.75 -11.60 8.01
C LEU A 278 3.22 -11.22 7.79
N LEU A 279 3.93 -10.96 8.89
CA LEU A 279 5.35 -10.61 8.88
C LEU A 279 6.24 -11.75 8.38
N ASP A 280 5.98 -12.99 8.78
CA ASP A 280 6.74 -14.15 8.31
C ASP A 280 6.55 -14.35 6.78
N ASN A 281 5.35 -14.12 6.26
CA ASN A 281 5.09 -14.11 4.82
C ASN A 281 5.80 -12.94 4.11
N TYR A 282 5.79 -11.75 4.71
CA TYR A 282 6.51 -10.59 4.19
C TYR A 282 8.02 -10.85 4.12
N LEU A 283 8.62 -11.37 5.19
CA LEU A 283 10.03 -11.75 5.23
C LEU A 283 10.38 -12.78 4.15
N ALA A 284 9.53 -13.79 3.93
CA ALA A 284 9.74 -14.78 2.88
C ALA A 284 9.65 -14.18 1.46
N GLU A 285 8.87 -13.11 1.28
CA GLU A 285 8.73 -12.44 -0.01
C GLU A 285 9.90 -11.50 -0.33
N ILE A 286 10.45 -10.80 0.68
CA ILE A 286 11.60 -9.91 0.49
C ILE A 286 12.95 -10.64 0.53
N ALA A 287 13.02 -11.83 1.13
CA ALA A 287 14.25 -12.62 1.31
C ALA A 287 15.04 -12.92 0.02
N PRO A 288 14.42 -13.11 -1.16
CA PRO A 288 15.13 -13.34 -2.42
C PRO A 288 15.91 -12.13 -2.95
N ASP A 289 15.65 -10.91 -2.44
CA ASP A 289 16.35 -9.71 -2.90
C ASP A 289 17.81 -9.73 -2.46
N ALA A 290 18.75 -9.94 -3.39
CA ALA A 290 20.18 -10.01 -3.14
C ALA A 290 20.77 -8.74 -2.50
N ASN A 291 20.09 -7.60 -2.63
CA ASN A 291 20.51 -6.32 -2.07
C ASN A 291 19.98 -6.11 -0.64
N LEU A 292 19.15 -7.00 -0.13
CA LEU A 292 18.59 -6.89 1.21
C LEU A 292 19.66 -7.16 2.26
N LYS A 293 20.07 -6.10 2.96
CA LYS A 293 21.07 -6.19 4.04
C LYS A 293 20.58 -7.04 5.19
N LEU A 294 21.45 -7.90 5.71
CA LEU A 294 21.15 -8.75 6.86
C LEU A 294 20.60 -7.97 8.07
N SER A 295 21.16 -6.79 8.35
CA SER A 295 20.70 -5.95 9.46
C SER A 295 19.22 -5.57 9.34
N LYS A 296 18.76 -5.20 8.14
CA LYS A 296 17.35 -4.87 7.89
C LYS A 296 16.44 -6.09 8.05
N PHE A 297 16.87 -7.25 7.52
CA PHE A 297 16.11 -8.49 7.68
C PHE A 297 15.96 -8.89 9.15
N VAL A 298 17.06 -8.84 9.92
CA VAL A 298 17.07 -9.17 11.36
C VAL A 298 16.18 -8.21 12.15
N VAL A 299 16.28 -6.89 11.91
CA VAL A 299 15.47 -5.88 12.61
C VAL A 299 13.97 -6.13 12.41
N ILE A 300 13.55 -6.43 11.18
CA ILE A 300 12.15 -6.76 10.89
C ILE A 300 11.74 -8.08 11.57
N ALA A 301 12.56 -9.11 11.49
CA ALA A 301 12.24 -10.41 12.08
C ALA A 301 12.10 -10.35 13.61
N ASP A 302 12.87 -9.48 14.27
CA ASP A 302 12.90 -9.28 15.72
C ASP A 302 11.94 -8.18 16.22
N SER A 303 11.17 -7.55 15.34
CA SER A 303 10.30 -6.42 15.69
C SER A 303 9.08 -6.80 16.53
N LEU A 304 8.75 -8.09 16.64
CA LEU A 304 7.62 -8.58 17.43
C LEU A 304 8.11 -9.38 18.65
N PRO A 305 7.38 -9.34 19.78
CA PRO A 305 7.74 -10.07 20.98
C PRO A 305 7.70 -11.59 20.72
N SER A 306 8.53 -12.33 21.44
CA SER A 306 8.72 -13.79 21.26
C SER A 306 7.44 -14.62 21.44
N HIS A 307 6.45 -14.11 22.20
CA HIS A 307 5.16 -14.77 22.41
C HIS A 307 4.19 -14.54 21.23
N ALA A 308 4.45 -13.60 20.34
CA ALA A 308 3.62 -13.36 19.16
C ALA A 308 3.65 -14.53 18.17
N ARG A 309 4.73 -15.33 18.18
CA ARG A 309 4.89 -16.52 17.34
C ARG A 309 4.75 -17.80 18.17
N THR A 310 3.69 -18.54 17.94
CA THR A 310 3.47 -19.88 18.55
C THR A 310 4.22 -20.97 17.77
N ILE A 311 4.35 -20.78 16.45
CA ILE A 311 5.05 -21.69 15.52
C ILE A 311 6.04 -20.86 14.72
N HIS A 312 7.28 -21.34 14.57
CA HIS A 312 8.36 -20.63 13.89
C HIS A 312 8.61 -21.10 12.44
N ASP A 313 7.73 -21.94 11.87
CA ASP A 313 7.88 -22.47 10.50
C ASP A 313 7.94 -21.38 9.43
N GLY A 314 7.10 -20.36 9.57
CA GLY A 314 7.10 -19.21 8.64
C GLY A 314 8.41 -18.45 8.67
N LEU A 315 8.91 -18.13 9.87
CA LEU A 315 10.20 -17.47 10.05
C LEU A 315 11.37 -18.34 9.57
N TYR A 316 11.36 -19.64 9.87
CA TYR A 316 12.36 -20.58 9.38
C TYR A 316 12.37 -20.60 7.84
N ARG A 317 11.22 -20.69 7.21
CA ARG A 317 11.09 -20.63 5.75
C ARG A 317 11.67 -19.33 5.17
N ALA A 318 11.38 -18.19 5.77
CA ALA A 318 11.93 -16.92 5.33
C ALA A 318 13.45 -16.87 5.44
N ILE A 319 14.03 -17.39 6.54
CA ILE A 319 15.47 -17.47 6.74
C ILE A 319 16.11 -18.45 5.75
N ASP A 320 15.51 -19.60 5.46
CA ASP A 320 16.03 -20.53 4.46
C ASP A 320 16.06 -19.92 3.07
N ILE A 321 15.02 -19.16 2.69
CA ILE A 321 14.99 -18.41 1.42
C ILE A 321 16.10 -17.36 1.40
N TYR A 322 16.28 -16.62 2.50
CA TYR A 322 17.33 -15.62 2.62
C TYR A 322 18.72 -16.26 2.44
N LEU A 323 18.99 -17.39 3.11
CA LEU A 323 20.26 -18.12 3.00
C LEU A 323 20.50 -18.67 1.57
N LYS A 324 19.43 -19.05 0.86
CA LYS A 324 19.52 -19.46 -0.56
C LYS A 324 19.94 -18.31 -1.47
N ALA A 325 19.38 -17.12 -1.24
CA ALA A 325 19.67 -15.95 -2.05
C ALA A 325 21.06 -15.33 -1.74
N HIS A 326 21.54 -15.48 -0.49
CA HIS A 326 22.77 -14.87 0.02
C HIS A 326 23.84 -15.95 0.35
N GLN A 327 24.29 -16.70 -0.65
CA GLN A 327 25.21 -17.83 -0.47
C GLN A 327 26.58 -17.43 0.10
N GLY A 328 27.02 -16.19 -0.10
CA GLY A 328 28.29 -15.66 0.40
C GLY A 328 28.29 -15.20 1.88
N LEU A 329 27.23 -15.48 2.65
CA LEU A 329 27.17 -15.05 4.04
C LEU A 329 28.19 -15.77 4.91
N PRO A 330 28.96 -15.03 5.76
CA PRO A 330 29.86 -15.62 6.72
C PRO A 330 29.09 -16.37 7.82
N ASP A 331 29.74 -17.38 8.42
CA ASP A 331 29.09 -18.21 9.46
C ASP A 331 28.61 -17.43 10.69
N ILE A 332 29.28 -16.31 11.01
CA ILE A 332 28.88 -15.42 12.09
C ILE A 332 27.48 -14.83 11.81
N ASP A 333 27.23 -14.44 10.58
CA ASP A 333 25.96 -13.83 10.17
C ASP A 333 24.86 -14.89 10.01
N LYS A 334 25.19 -16.10 9.53
CA LYS A 334 24.27 -17.24 9.56
C LYS A 334 23.83 -17.58 10.99
N LYS A 335 24.76 -17.54 11.96
CA LYS A 335 24.44 -17.72 13.39
C LYS A 335 23.52 -16.64 13.94
N LYS A 336 23.64 -15.38 13.48
CA LYS A 336 22.71 -14.29 13.88
C LYS A 336 21.29 -14.57 13.40
N LEU A 337 21.13 -15.03 12.16
CA LEU A 337 19.81 -15.43 11.63
C LEU A 337 19.21 -16.60 12.42
N CYS A 338 20.01 -17.59 12.72
CA CYS A 338 19.53 -18.78 13.46
C CYS A 338 19.11 -18.47 14.89
N LYS A 339 19.65 -17.42 15.54
CA LYS A 339 19.23 -16.99 16.88
C LYS A 339 17.78 -16.47 16.92
N LEU A 340 17.23 -16.07 15.78
CA LEU A 340 15.83 -15.61 15.68
C LEU A 340 14.84 -16.78 15.75
N ILE A 341 15.31 -18.02 15.50
CA ILE A 341 14.47 -19.21 15.46
C ILE A 341 14.51 -19.90 16.82
N ASP A 342 13.34 -20.12 17.40
CA ASP A 342 13.19 -21.09 18.47
C ASP A 342 12.89 -22.47 17.84
N PHE A 343 13.88 -23.36 17.84
CA PHE A 343 13.76 -24.66 17.23
C PHE A 343 12.78 -25.60 17.94
N GLN A 344 12.39 -25.30 19.18
CA GLN A 344 11.33 -26.03 19.88
C GLN A 344 9.95 -25.75 19.28
N LYS A 345 9.76 -24.56 18.69
CA LYS A 345 8.51 -24.12 18.06
C LYS A 345 8.40 -24.51 16.58
N LEU A 346 9.30 -25.35 16.06
CA LEU A 346 9.17 -25.89 14.70
C LEU A 346 8.19 -27.05 14.68
N SER A 347 7.43 -27.17 13.61
CA SER A 347 6.66 -28.39 13.32
C SER A 347 7.59 -29.58 13.04
N PRO A 348 7.10 -30.82 13.15
CA PRO A 348 7.91 -32.00 12.79
C PRO A 348 8.46 -31.94 11.35
N GLU A 349 7.65 -31.42 10.41
CA GLU A 349 8.03 -31.29 9.01
C GLU A 349 9.13 -30.25 8.81
N ALA A 350 9.00 -29.09 9.46
CA ALA A 350 9.99 -28.02 9.40
C ALA A 350 11.28 -28.45 10.13
N GLY A 351 11.17 -29.16 11.26
CA GLY A 351 12.28 -29.75 11.98
C GLY A 351 13.07 -30.79 11.15
N ALA A 352 12.37 -31.70 10.49
CA ALA A 352 13.01 -32.70 9.62
C ALA A 352 13.73 -32.04 8.43
N HIS A 353 13.16 -30.99 7.85
CA HIS A 353 13.81 -30.21 6.80
C HIS A 353 15.04 -29.45 7.34
N ALA A 354 14.93 -28.85 8.52
CA ALA A 354 16.01 -28.08 9.14
C ALA A 354 17.20 -28.98 9.53
N ALA A 355 16.95 -30.20 9.98
CA ALA A 355 17.99 -31.20 10.31
C ALA A 355 18.84 -31.59 9.11
N GLN A 356 18.33 -31.49 7.89
CA GLN A 356 18.99 -31.82 6.63
C GLN A 356 19.47 -30.61 5.83
N ASN A 357 19.26 -29.40 6.36
CA ASN A 357 19.54 -28.17 5.64
C ASN A 357 21.02 -27.75 5.81
N GLU A 358 21.87 -28.09 4.85
CA GLU A 358 23.30 -27.76 4.84
C GLU A 358 23.61 -26.25 4.85
N ARG A 359 22.64 -25.39 4.59
CA ARG A 359 22.82 -23.93 4.65
C ARG A 359 22.86 -23.41 6.08
N LEU A 360 22.29 -24.18 7.02
CA LEU A 360 22.35 -23.84 8.44
C LEU A 360 23.70 -24.13 9.03
N PRO A 361 24.18 -23.37 10.02
CA PRO A 361 25.35 -23.72 10.81
C PRO A 361 25.20 -25.10 11.50
N LEU A 362 26.27 -25.89 11.55
CA LEU A 362 26.24 -27.22 12.15
C LEU A 362 25.66 -27.22 13.58
N GLN A 363 25.96 -26.18 14.37
CA GLN A 363 25.42 -26.02 15.71
C GLN A 363 23.89 -25.98 15.75
N CYS A 364 23.26 -25.34 14.77
CA CYS A 364 21.79 -25.23 14.66
C CYS A 364 21.20 -26.58 14.25
N MET A 365 21.80 -27.29 13.31
CA MET A 365 21.38 -28.66 12.93
C MET A 365 21.42 -29.63 14.14
N VAL A 366 22.47 -29.54 14.94
CA VAL A 366 22.58 -30.35 16.18
C VAL A 366 21.46 -29.99 17.18
N GLN A 367 21.12 -28.69 17.33
CA GLN A 367 20.02 -28.29 18.19
C GLN A 367 18.67 -28.82 17.68
N VAL A 368 18.40 -28.73 16.38
CA VAL A 368 17.20 -29.30 15.78
C VAL A 368 17.09 -30.78 16.04
N LEU A 369 18.16 -31.57 15.77
CA LEU A 369 18.18 -33.00 16.01
C LEU A 369 17.97 -33.36 17.49
N TYR A 370 18.52 -32.55 18.41
CA TYR A 370 18.28 -32.71 19.83
C TYR A 370 16.82 -32.55 20.22
N PHE A 371 16.15 -31.50 19.71
CA PHE A 371 14.72 -31.27 19.98
C PHE A 371 13.82 -32.31 19.33
N GLU A 372 14.14 -32.78 18.13
CA GLU A 372 13.45 -33.90 17.49
C GLU A 372 13.56 -35.18 18.31
N GLN A 373 14.78 -35.45 18.83
CA GLN A 373 14.99 -36.60 19.71
C GLN A 373 14.19 -36.51 21.02
N LEU A 374 14.11 -35.29 21.63
CA LEU A 374 13.30 -35.08 22.82
C LEU A 374 11.78 -35.27 22.51
N ARG A 375 11.36 -34.82 21.36
CA ARG A 375 9.95 -34.95 20.90
C ARG A 375 9.59 -36.43 20.72
N LEU A 376 10.45 -37.23 20.08
CA LEU A 376 10.29 -38.66 19.89
C LEU A 376 10.28 -39.39 21.23
N ARG A 377 11.20 -39.05 22.17
CA ARG A 377 11.25 -39.61 23.51
C ARG A 377 9.92 -39.38 24.27
N ASN A 378 9.43 -38.13 24.25
CA ASN A 378 8.17 -37.78 24.93
C ASN A 378 6.98 -38.53 24.32
N ALA A 379 6.92 -38.68 22.99
CA ALA A 379 5.91 -39.46 22.30
C ALA A 379 5.94 -40.96 22.70
N LEU A 380 7.13 -41.54 22.83
CA LEU A 380 7.29 -42.92 23.27
C LEU A 380 6.97 -43.12 24.76
N SER A 381 7.33 -42.16 25.61
CA SER A 381 7.05 -42.22 27.05
C SER A 381 5.54 -42.09 27.34
N ASN A 382 4.83 -41.29 26.56
CA ASN A 382 3.37 -41.13 26.66
C ASN A 382 2.62 -42.37 26.12
N SER A 383 3.23 -43.24 25.34
CA SER A 383 2.61 -44.47 24.84
C SER A 383 2.83 -45.68 25.77
N CYS A 384 3.64 -45.56 26.85
CA CYS A 384 3.93 -46.64 27.81
C CYS A 384 3.21 -46.51 29.15
N GLY A 385 2.29 -45.54 29.32
CA GLY A 385 1.51 -45.32 30.53
C GLY A 385 0.01 -45.49 30.29
N ASP A 386 -0.56 -46.52 30.95
CA ASP A 386 -1.98 -46.90 31.08
C ASP A 386 -2.61 -47.71 29.92
N GLU A 387 -2.62 -48.99 30.12
CA GLU A 387 -3.67 -49.91 29.64
C GLU A 387 -4.94 -49.65 30.43
N ASP A 388 -5.81 -48.71 29.90
CA ASP A 388 -7.26 -48.73 30.09
C ASP A 388 -7.89 -47.43 29.55
N TYR A 389 -8.03 -47.32 28.24
CA TYR A 389 -9.11 -46.61 27.61
C TYR A 389 -9.01 -46.71 26.09
N LYS A 390 -10.12 -47.09 25.46
CA LYS A 390 -10.33 -47.45 24.06
C LYS A 390 -9.66 -46.48 23.03
N PRO A 391 -9.04 -47.02 21.97
CA PRO A 391 -8.46 -46.19 20.91
C PRO A 391 -9.54 -45.70 19.95
N LEU A 392 -9.67 -44.39 19.83
CA LEU A 392 -10.27 -43.80 18.63
C LEU A 392 -9.22 -43.84 17.54
N HIS A 393 -9.39 -44.75 16.60
CA HIS A 393 -8.60 -44.92 15.41
C HIS A 393 -8.45 -43.58 14.64
N GLN A 394 -7.28 -43.00 14.67
CA GLN A 394 -6.77 -42.24 13.52
C GLN A 394 -5.42 -42.84 13.10
N SER A 395 -5.55 -43.64 12.06
CA SER A 395 -4.49 -44.32 11.34
C SER A 395 -3.48 -43.33 10.75
N TRP A 396 -2.30 -43.18 11.39
CA TRP A 396 -1.13 -42.58 10.77
C TRP A 396 -0.45 -43.64 9.94
N ARG A 397 -0.79 -43.78 8.68
CA ARG A 397 0.00 -44.50 7.70
C ARG A 397 1.28 -43.73 7.46
N ILE A 398 2.39 -44.24 8.03
CA ILE A 398 3.74 -43.91 7.59
C ILE A 398 3.88 -44.46 6.18
N SER A 399 3.72 -43.62 5.18
CA SER A 399 4.08 -43.94 3.82
C SER A 399 5.53 -43.59 3.62
N SER A 400 6.40 -44.63 3.71
CA SER A 400 7.74 -44.59 3.16
C SER A 400 7.61 -44.51 1.64
N GLY A 401 7.59 -43.33 1.11
CA GLY A 401 7.54 -43.04 -0.32
C GLY A 401 8.66 -42.12 -0.73
N ALA A 402 9.67 -42.74 -1.32
CA ALA A 402 10.64 -42.23 -2.28
C ALA A 402 10.80 -40.70 -2.38
N LEU A 403 11.99 -40.25 -2.08
CA LEU A 403 12.62 -39.02 -2.55
C LEU A 403 12.36 -38.82 -4.05
N SER A 404 11.37 -38.03 -4.35
CA SER A 404 11.19 -37.41 -5.66
C SER A 404 11.23 -35.91 -5.42
N ALA A 405 12.28 -35.27 -5.92
CA ALA A 405 12.43 -33.82 -5.97
C ALA A 405 11.46 -33.24 -7.02
N ALA A 406 10.17 -33.50 -6.86
CA ALA A 406 9.12 -32.82 -7.60
C ALA A 406 8.62 -31.68 -6.72
N MET A 407 8.97 -30.45 -7.08
CA MET A 407 8.37 -29.27 -6.51
C MET A 407 6.85 -29.42 -6.56
N SER A 408 6.20 -29.30 -5.39
CA SER A 408 4.75 -29.38 -5.30
C SER A 408 4.10 -28.36 -6.25
N PRO A 409 2.97 -28.69 -6.92
CA PRO A 409 2.24 -27.74 -7.75
C PRO A 409 1.90 -26.44 -7.01
N ARG A 410 1.77 -26.49 -5.69
CA ARG A 410 1.56 -25.34 -4.81
C ARG A 410 2.78 -24.41 -4.74
N ASP A 411 3.99 -24.96 -4.77
CA ASP A 411 5.24 -24.18 -4.76
C ASP A 411 5.49 -23.51 -6.11
N ASN A 412 5.13 -24.19 -7.22
CA ASN A 412 5.18 -23.59 -8.56
C ASN A 412 4.21 -22.41 -8.70
N TYR A 413 2.99 -22.51 -8.16
CA TYR A 413 2.04 -21.41 -8.18
C TYR A 413 2.48 -20.23 -7.33
N ALA A 414 3.05 -20.47 -6.16
CA ALA A 414 3.63 -19.44 -5.31
C ALA A 414 4.84 -18.76 -5.97
N SER A 415 5.68 -19.52 -6.67
CA SER A 415 6.81 -18.99 -7.45
C SER A 415 6.35 -18.11 -8.61
N LEU A 416 5.39 -18.57 -9.41
CA LEU A 416 4.81 -17.80 -10.52
C LEU A 416 4.12 -16.51 -10.03
N ARG A 417 3.46 -16.58 -8.88
CA ARG A 417 2.83 -15.40 -8.28
C ARG A 417 3.86 -14.38 -7.79
N ARG A 418 5.01 -14.86 -7.27
CA ARG A 418 6.15 -14.02 -6.88
C ARG A 418 6.77 -13.34 -8.09
N GLU A 419 7.07 -14.10 -9.13
CA GLU A 419 7.63 -13.61 -10.39
C GLU A 419 6.69 -12.57 -11.06
N ASN A 420 5.38 -12.80 -11.04
CA ASN A 420 4.40 -11.84 -11.55
C ASN A 420 4.39 -10.52 -10.74
N ARG A 421 4.59 -10.58 -9.41
CA ARG A 421 4.71 -9.37 -8.59
C ARG A 421 6.01 -8.64 -8.89
N GLU A 422 7.11 -9.35 -8.98
CA GLU A 422 8.44 -8.80 -9.29
C GLU A 422 8.43 -8.08 -10.64
N LEU A 423 7.88 -8.71 -11.67
CA LEU A 423 7.70 -8.09 -12.99
C LEU A 423 6.80 -6.84 -12.95
N LYS A 424 5.73 -6.84 -12.18
CA LYS A 424 4.87 -5.67 -11.98
C LYS A 424 5.61 -4.52 -11.29
N LEU A 425 6.44 -4.84 -10.32
CA LEU A 425 7.27 -3.85 -9.61
C LEU A 425 8.36 -3.28 -10.52
N GLU A 426 9.03 -4.12 -11.31
CA GLU A 426 10.00 -3.66 -12.30
C GLU A 426 9.37 -2.76 -13.36
N LEU A 427 8.18 -3.14 -13.86
CA LEU A 427 7.42 -2.28 -14.78
C LEU A 427 7.10 -0.92 -14.17
N THR A 428 6.72 -0.88 -12.91
CA THR A 428 6.45 0.37 -12.19
C THR A 428 7.72 1.20 -12.05
N ARG A 429 8.84 0.56 -11.70
CA ARG A 429 10.17 1.21 -11.58
C ARG A 429 10.65 1.77 -12.92
N LEU A 430 10.50 1.00 -14.00
CA LEU A 430 10.86 1.45 -15.35
C LEU A 430 9.99 2.63 -15.82
N ARG A 431 8.68 2.59 -15.53
CA ARG A 431 7.77 3.71 -15.84
C ARG A 431 8.17 4.99 -15.11
N MET A 432 8.58 4.89 -13.84
CA MET A 432 9.06 6.06 -13.09
C MET A 432 10.37 6.60 -13.66
N ARG A 433 11.33 5.73 -13.99
CA ARG A 433 12.58 6.16 -14.66
C ARG A 433 12.32 6.84 -15.99
N LEU A 434 11.38 6.31 -16.76
CA LEU A 434 10.96 6.91 -18.03
C LEU A 434 10.41 8.33 -17.78
N ASN A 435 9.53 8.46 -16.81
CA ASN A 435 8.94 9.73 -16.42
C ASN A 435 10.00 10.77 -15.98
N ASP A 436 11.00 10.32 -15.22
CA ASP A 436 12.10 11.21 -14.79
C ASP A 436 12.98 11.63 -15.96
N LEU A 437 13.32 10.70 -16.87
CA LEU A 437 14.04 11.01 -18.08
C LEU A 437 13.26 11.95 -19.00
N GLU A 438 11.94 11.80 -19.08
CA GLU A 438 11.07 12.73 -19.81
C GLU A 438 11.08 14.13 -19.18
N LYS A 439 11.04 14.22 -17.84
CA LYS A 439 11.19 15.50 -17.11
C LYS A 439 12.53 16.16 -17.38
N GLU A 440 13.61 15.40 -17.31
CA GLU A 440 14.96 15.90 -17.61
C GLU A 440 15.07 16.35 -19.07
N HIS A 441 14.49 15.62 -20.00
CA HIS A 441 14.45 15.97 -21.42
C HIS A 441 13.67 17.27 -21.66
N VAL A 442 12.51 17.43 -21.01
CA VAL A 442 11.71 18.67 -21.08
C VAL A 442 12.46 19.84 -20.46
N CYS A 443 13.17 19.61 -19.33
CA CYS A 443 14.00 20.64 -18.70
C CYS A 443 15.15 21.06 -19.62
N MET A 444 15.90 20.11 -20.18
CA MET A 444 16.96 20.38 -21.17
C MET A 444 16.43 21.10 -22.41
N ARG A 445 15.25 20.72 -22.90
CA ARG A 445 14.64 21.38 -24.07
C ARG A 445 14.24 22.83 -23.76
N ARG A 446 13.75 23.09 -22.55
CA ARG A 446 13.43 24.45 -22.07
C ARG A 446 14.68 25.30 -21.87
N ASP A 447 15.76 24.72 -21.39
CA ASP A 447 17.04 25.42 -21.20
C ASP A 447 17.73 25.70 -22.55
N MET A 448 17.59 24.79 -23.52
CA MET A 448 18.04 25.03 -24.89
C MET A 448 17.24 26.16 -25.60
N GLN A 449 15.94 26.27 -25.30
CA GLN A 449 15.13 27.37 -25.84
C GLN A 449 15.42 28.72 -25.18
N LYS A 450 15.86 28.73 -23.91
CA LYS A 450 16.28 29.94 -23.19
C LYS A 450 17.68 30.43 -23.58
N SER A 451 18.55 29.52 -24.00
CA SER A 451 19.91 29.86 -24.49
C SER A 451 19.89 30.08 -25.98
N SER A 452 19.50 31.29 -26.41
CA SER A 452 19.63 31.73 -27.81
C SER A 452 21.09 32.00 -28.16
N SER A 453 21.94 31.00 -28.19
CA SER A 453 23.26 31.07 -28.78
C SER A 453 23.49 29.90 -29.73
N ARG A 454 23.41 30.23 -31.00
CA ARG A 454 23.58 29.35 -32.17
C ARG A 454 24.92 28.59 -32.24
N LYS A 455 25.77 28.62 -31.21
CA LYS A 455 27.08 27.98 -31.20
C LYS A 455 27.12 26.57 -30.58
N PHE A 456 26.08 26.12 -29.90
CA PHE A 456 26.06 24.80 -29.26
C PHE A 456 25.47 23.67 -30.13
N MET A 457 24.72 24.00 -31.18
CA MET A 457 24.04 23.01 -32.02
C MET A 457 24.96 22.11 -32.85
N ASN A 458 26.16 22.56 -33.20
CA ASN A 458 27.06 21.78 -34.05
C ASN A 458 27.90 20.72 -33.30
N SER A 459 27.96 20.79 -31.98
CA SER A 459 28.73 19.83 -31.17
C SER A 459 27.91 18.62 -30.73
N PHE A 460 26.58 18.77 -30.57
CA PHE A 460 25.72 17.72 -30.08
C PHE A 460 25.28 16.74 -31.18
N SER A 461 25.10 17.20 -32.40
CA SER A 461 24.74 16.35 -33.57
C SER A 461 25.76 15.23 -33.85
N ARG A 462 27.04 15.46 -33.52
CA ARG A 462 28.11 14.46 -33.75
C ARG A 462 28.20 13.37 -32.69
N LYS A 463 27.60 13.55 -31.53
CA LYS A 463 27.59 12.52 -30.45
C LYS A 463 26.38 11.59 -30.50
N PHE A 464 25.26 12.02 -31.05
CA PHE A 464 24.03 11.21 -31.12
C PHE A 464 23.97 10.22 -32.29
N SER A 465 24.78 10.46 -33.38
CA SER A 465 24.82 9.52 -34.51
C SER A 465 25.61 8.22 -34.25
N LYS A 466 26.14 8.03 -33.02
CA LYS A 466 26.85 6.80 -32.63
C LYS A 466 26.07 5.89 -31.65
N MET A 467 24.84 6.24 -31.25
CA MET A 467 23.98 5.41 -30.39
C MET A 467 22.67 5.05 -31.08
N SER A 468 22.78 4.51 -32.30
CA SER A 468 21.65 3.87 -32.98
C SER A 468 21.63 2.38 -32.63
N ILE A 469 21.03 2.05 -31.51
CA ILE A 469 20.68 0.66 -31.16
C ILE A 469 19.18 0.63 -30.93
N PHE A 470 18.41 0.68 -31.99
CA PHE A 470 17.06 0.12 -32.04
C PHE A 470 16.69 -0.10 -33.51
N GLY A 471 16.94 -1.35 -33.96
CA GLY A 471 16.43 -1.84 -35.22
C GLY A 471 14.94 -2.13 -35.08
N HIS A 472 14.11 -1.40 -35.78
CA HIS A 472 12.71 -1.72 -35.96
C HIS A 472 12.57 -2.78 -37.05
N SER A 473 12.05 -3.94 -36.69
CA SER A 473 11.42 -4.88 -37.59
C SER A 473 9.92 -4.62 -37.62
N SER A 474 9.41 -4.03 -38.68
CA SER A 474 7.98 -4.10 -39.02
C SER A 474 7.82 -4.65 -40.46
N SER A 475 7.25 -5.83 -40.45
CA SER A 475 6.74 -6.54 -41.60
C SER A 475 5.41 -5.97 -42.12
N ARG A 476 5.29 -5.77 -43.42
CA ARG A 476 4.12 -5.99 -44.30
C ARG A 476 4.48 -5.48 -45.67
N GLY A 477 4.55 -6.31 -46.65
CA GLY A 477 3.55 -7.07 -47.35
C GLY A 477 3.60 -6.75 -48.82
N SER A 478 3.74 -7.79 -49.62
CA SER A 478 3.24 -8.02 -50.98
C SER A 478 4.06 -7.59 -52.20
N SER A 479 4.30 -8.61 -52.92
CA SER A 479 4.33 -8.83 -54.38
C SER A 479 5.70 -8.92 -55.09
N SER A 480 5.91 -10.14 -55.50
CA SER A 480 6.89 -10.66 -56.47
C SER A 480 6.73 -10.01 -57.90
N PRO A 481 7.53 -10.33 -58.95
CA PRO A 481 8.53 -11.39 -59.09
C PRO A 481 9.80 -11.05 -59.95
N SER A 482 10.69 -12.02 -59.89
CA SER A 482 11.52 -12.54 -60.98
C SER A 482 12.97 -12.10 -61.19
N LYS A 483 13.78 -13.12 -61.10
CA LYS A 483 14.82 -13.64 -61.98
C LYS A 483 16.31 -13.26 -61.84
N HIS A 484 17.04 -14.38 -61.70
CA HIS A 484 18.39 -14.70 -62.20
C HIS A 484 19.61 -14.13 -61.44
N SER A 485 20.43 -14.93 -60.89
CA SER A 485 21.38 -15.92 -61.40
C SER A 485 22.75 -15.75 -60.77
N GLN A 486 23.25 -16.85 -60.25
CA GLN A 486 24.65 -17.35 -60.22
C GLN A 486 25.67 -16.79 -59.20
N ARG A 487 26.06 -17.73 -58.31
CA ARG A 487 27.42 -18.33 -58.12
C ARG A 487 28.52 -17.36 -57.74
N THR A 488 29.34 -17.61 -56.77
CA THR A 488 30.24 -18.72 -56.40
C THR A 488 31.03 -18.34 -55.12
N ASP A 489 31.26 -19.40 -54.34
CA ASP A 489 32.49 -19.84 -53.67
C ASP A 489 33.18 -19.07 -52.54
N SER A 490 33.18 -19.73 -51.42
CA SER A 490 34.31 -20.21 -50.62
C SER A 490 35.41 -19.23 -50.13
N LYS A 491 35.59 -19.10 -48.82
CA LYS A 491 36.73 -19.71 -48.14
C LYS A 491 36.74 -19.43 -46.65
N VAL A 492 36.84 -20.50 -45.92
CA VAL A 492 37.38 -20.72 -44.58
C VAL A 492 38.78 -20.05 -44.42
N ILE A 493 39.09 -19.47 -43.25
CA ILE A 493 40.37 -19.63 -42.57
C ILE A 493 40.19 -19.30 -41.07
N GLU A 494 40.50 -20.30 -40.28
CA GLU A 494 40.91 -20.23 -38.84
C GLU A 494 42.19 -19.39 -38.63
N ARG A 495 42.33 -18.88 -37.40
CA ARG A 495 43.49 -19.02 -36.50
C ARG A 495 43.50 -17.93 -35.44
N THR A 496 43.35 -18.34 -34.20
CA THR A 496 44.31 -18.65 -33.12
C THR A 496 45.01 -17.47 -32.48
N CYS A 497 44.77 -17.41 -31.15
CA CYS A 497 45.68 -17.19 -29.99
C CYS A 497 46.70 -16.00 -30.03
N THR A 498 46.77 -15.27 -28.96
CA THR A 498 47.69 -15.29 -27.79
C THR A 498 47.62 -14.01 -27.01
N SER A 499 47.42 -14.07 -25.74
CA SER A 499 48.24 -13.79 -24.55
C SER A 499 49.09 -12.49 -24.50
N ALA A 500 49.05 -11.95 -23.29
CA ALA A 500 50.00 -11.12 -22.54
C ALA A 500 49.70 -9.60 -22.59
N GLU A 501 49.48 -8.98 -21.52
CA GLU A 501 50.10 -8.69 -20.23
C GLU A 501 49.05 -8.10 -19.27
#